data_842229a47da4230bc5a5b88c2f72c131
#
_entry.id   842229a47da4230bc5a5b88c2f72c131
#
_cell.length_a   1.000
_cell.length_b   1.000
_cell.length_c   1.000
_cell.angle_alpha   90.00
_cell.angle_beta   90.00
_cell.angle_gamma   90.00
#
_symmetry.space_group_name_H-M   'P 1'
#
loop_
_entity.id
_entity.type
_entity.pdbx_description
1 polymer ?
#
loop_
_entity_poly.entity_id
_entity_poly.type
_entity_poly.pdbx_seq_one_letter_code
_entity_poly.pdbx_strand_id
1 'polypeptide(L)'
;MSANQKGNWCIFYRKLSEPLVWHTMKTWRKDGVLVSAKTYDDVYKFGRFKEAFDFAKNLITGAGTVPIYDAEVKRVCKARGEAFYLAGN
;
A
#
# COMPACT_ATOMS: atom_id res chain seq x y z
N MET A 1 1.75 9.43 -22.87
CA MET A 1 1.33 8.70 -21.91
C MET A 1 0.45 9.43 -20.94
N SER A 2 -0.52 8.88 -20.59
CA SER A 2 -1.45 9.59 -19.77
C SER A 2 -1.04 9.57 -18.32
N ALA A 3 -1.46 10.57 -17.60
CA ALA A 3 -1.15 10.72 -16.22
C ALA A 3 -1.70 9.57 -15.38
N ASN A 4 -2.76 8.94 -15.83
CA ASN A 4 -3.34 7.85 -15.05
C ASN A 4 -2.46 6.62 -15.01
N GLN A 5 -1.43 6.57 -15.84
CA GLN A 5 -0.50 5.48 -15.79
C GLN A 5 0.55 5.67 -14.73
N LYS A 6 0.57 6.81 -14.09
CA LYS A 6 1.48 7.03 -13.05
C LYS A 6 0.92 6.54 -11.83
N GLY A 7 0.62 5.57 -11.67
CA GLY A 7 0.39 4.98 -10.51
C GLY A 7 -0.38 5.55 -9.45
N ASN A 8 -1.53 5.19 -9.40
CA ASN A 8 -2.30 5.38 -8.21
C ASN A 8 -2.47 4.04 -7.51
N TRP A 9 -1.53 3.14 -7.75
CA TRP A 9 -1.59 1.82 -7.11
C TRP A 9 -0.90 1.89 -5.77
N CYS A 10 -1.53 1.33 -4.74
CA CYS A 10 -0.96 1.35 -3.40
C CYS A 10 -1.12 -0.03 -2.77
N ILE A 11 -0.43 -0.21 -1.65
CA ILE A 11 -0.47 -1.47 -0.91
C ILE A 11 -1.38 -1.29 0.30
N PHE A 12 -2.39 -2.13 0.38
CA PHE A 12 -3.35 -2.16 1.47
C PHE A 12 -3.09 -3.45 2.23
N TYR A 13 -2.66 -3.36 3.47
CA TYR A 13 -2.15 -4.52 4.19
C TYR A 13 -2.67 -4.58 5.61
N ARG A 14 -2.59 -5.76 6.18
CA ARG A 14 -2.87 -5.95 7.61
C ARG A 14 -1.81 -6.85 8.18
N LYS A 15 -1.44 -6.58 9.42
CA LYS A 15 -0.39 -7.31 10.10
C LYS A 15 -0.95 -8.54 10.79
N LEU A 16 -0.11 -9.56 10.93
CA LEU A 16 -0.52 -10.76 11.63
C LEU A 16 -0.91 -10.47 13.07
N SER A 17 -0.23 -9.52 13.70
CA SER A 17 -0.52 -9.14 15.07
C SER A 17 -1.84 -8.38 15.22
N GLU A 18 -2.34 -7.79 14.13
CA GLU A 18 -3.58 -7.01 14.15
C GLU A 18 -4.38 -7.32 12.89
N PRO A 19 -4.86 -8.55 12.73
CA PRO A 19 -5.42 -8.95 11.44
C PRO A 19 -6.75 -8.28 11.09
N LEU A 20 -7.37 -7.59 12.02
CA LEU A 20 -8.62 -6.89 11.73
C LEU A 20 -8.43 -5.42 11.39
N VAL A 21 -7.19 -4.94 11.41
CA VAL A 21 -6.90 -3.54 11.13
C VAL A 21 -6.12 -3.44 9.83
N TRP A 22 -6.70 -2.74 8.86
CA TRP A 22 -6.06 -2.53 7.56
C TRP A 22 -5.32 -1.20 7.55
N HIS A 23 -4.20 -1.18 6.86
CA HIS A 23 -3.37 0.01 6.73
C HIS A 23 -3.04 0.24 5.26
N THR A 24 -2.85 1.49 4.88
CA THR A 24 -2.35 1.83 3.55
C THR A 24 -0.89 2.23 3.69
N MET A 25 -0.02 1.64 2.89
CA MET A 25 1.41 1.84 3.06
C MET A 25 1.85 3.23 2.66
N LYS A 26 2.60 3.89 3.55
CA LYS A 26 3.28 5.13 3.25
C LYS A 26 4.71 4.85 2.78
N THR A 27 5.41 4.02 3.51
CA THR A 27 6.78 3.67 3.17
C THR A 27 7.19 2.48 4.03
N TRP A 28 8.40 2.03 3.84
CA TRP A 28 8.97 0.99 4.69
C TRP A 28 10.31 1.48 5.19
N ARG A 29 10.66 1.06 6.39
CA ARG A 29 11.92 1.42 7.01
C ARG A 29 12.97 0.38 6.67
N LYS A 30 14.23 0.73 6.94
CA LYS A 30 15.32 -0.19 6.66
C LYS A 30 15.20 -1.51 7.41
N ASP A 31 14.54 -1.47 8.56
CA ASP A 31 14.34 -2.66 9.37
C ASP A 31 13.14 -3.49 8.89
N GLY A 32 12.53 -3.12 7.78
CA GLY A 32 11.43 -3.87 7.21
C GLY A 32 10.07 -3.53 7.76
N VAL A 33 9.99 -2.54 8.65
CA VAL A 33 8.71 -2.14 9.23
C VAL A 33 7.98 -1.24 8.25
N LEU A 34 6.71 -1.54 8.01
CA LEU A 34 5.88 -0.70 7.15
C LEU A 34 5.29 0.43 7.96
N VAL A 35 5.20 1.59 7.33
CA VAL A 35 4.62 2.77 7.94
C VAL A 35 3.32 3.08 7.23
N SER A 36 2.25 3.34 7.99
CA SER A 36 0.95 3.59 7.39
C SER A 36 0.76 5.05 7.04
N ALA A 37 0.02 5.30 5.95
CA ALA A 37 -0.28 6.63 5.48
C ALA A 37 -1.55 7.15 6.12
N LYS A 38 -1.61 8.45 6.32
CA LYS A 38 -2.81 9.09 6.87
C LYS A 38 -3.45 10.05 5.90
N THR A 39 -2.70 10.55 4.92
CA THR A 39 -3.22 11.48 3.92
C THR A 39 -2.93 10.95 2.54
N TYR A 40 -3.60 11.51 1.54
CA TYR A 40 -3.39 11.10 0.15
C TYR A 40 -1.92 11.25 -0.26
N ASP A 41 -1.30 12.36 0.11
CA ASP A 41 0.08 12.62 -0.28
C ASP A 41 1.05 11.67 0.39
N ASP A 42 0.67 11.13 1.55
CA ASP A 42 1.53 10.19 2.26
C ASP A 42 1.53 8.81 1.63
N VAL A 43 0.50 8.47 0.87
CA VAL A 43 0.39 7.12 0.32
C VAL A 43 1.49 6.89 -0.71
N TYR A 44 2.22 5.78 -0.56
CA TYR A 44 3.19 5.40 -1.57
C TYR A 44 2.47 4.90 -2.81
N LYS A 45 2.74 5.51 -3.93
CA LYS A 45 2.05 5.20 -5.18
C LYS A 45 3.00 4.53 -6.15
N PHE A 46 2.64 3.32 -6.55
CA PHE A 46 3.42 2.59 -7.55
C PHE A 46 2.97 3.01 -8.94
N GLY A 47 3.91 3.06 -9.84
CA GLY A 47 3.62 3.45 -11.21
C GLY A 47 2.85 2.42 -11.99
N ARG A 48 3.02 1.15 -11.64
CA ARG A 48 2.39 0.06 -12.37
C ARG A 48 1.78 -0.94 -11.41
N PHE A 49 0.67 -1.52 -11.82
CA PHE A 49 0.02 -2.54 -11.02
C PHE A 49 0.97 -3.71 -10.74
N LYS A 50 1.73 -4.15 -11.72
CA LYS A 50 2.62 -5.29 -11.54
C LYS A 50 3.68 -5.02 -10.48
N GLU A 51 4.21 -3.82 -10.44
CA GLU A 51 5.20 -3.47 -9.42
C GLU A 51 4.60 -3.56 -8.03
N ALA A 52 3.39 -3.02 -7.87
CA ALA A 52 2.70 -3.07 -6.60
C ALA A 52 2.38 -4.52 -6.23
N PHE A 53 1.94 -5.30 -7.20
CA PHE A 53 1.57 -6.69 -6.97
C PHE A 53 2.77 -7.52 -6.53
N ASP A 54 3.91 -7.33 -7.19
CA ASP A 54 5.13 -8.05 -6.82
C ASP A 54 5.59 -7.66 -5.43
N PHE A 55 5.47 -6.37 -5.09
CA PHE A 55 5.83 -5.91 -3.76
C PHE A 55 4.93 -6.57 -2.70
N ALA A 56 3.62 -6.60 -2.97
CA ALA A 56 2.67 -7.20 -2.05
C ALA A 56 2.95 -8.69 -1.84
N LYS A 57 3.27 -9.39 -2.91
CA LYS A 57 3.61 -10.81 -2.80
C LYS A 57 4.82 -11.03 -1.92
N ASN A 58 5.83 -10.19 -2.08
CA ASN A 58 7.04 -10.33 -1.27
C ASN A 58 6.76 -10.05 0.20
N LEU A 59 5.85 -9.15 0.51
CA LEU A 59 5.47 -8.90 1.89
C LEU A 59 4.84 -10.13 2.51
N ILE A 60 3.93 -10.77 1.80
CA ILE A 60 3.22 -11.93 2.31
C ILE A 60 4.18 -13.10 2.50
N THR A 61 5.16 -13.23 1.62
CA THR A 61 6.11 -14.33 1.70
C THR A 61 7.26 -14.06 2.68
N GLY A 62 7.19 -12.97 3.43
CA GLY A 62 8.13 -12.76 4.51
C GLY A 62 9.37 -11.97 4.19
N ALA A 63 9.32 -11.12 3.18
CA ALA A 63 10.47 -10.30 2.85
C ALA A 63 10.76 -9.24 3.90
N GLY A 64 9.77 -8.88 4.71
CA GLY A 64 9.95 -7.91 5.77
C GLY A 64 10.15 -8.59 7.12
N THR A 65 10.49 -7.79 8.12
CA THR A 65 10.68 -8.32 9.47
C THR A 65 9.38 -8.42 10.24
N VAL A 66 8.35 -7.66 9.83
CA VAL A 66 7.05 -7.71 10.49
C VAL A 66 6.15 -8.64 9.71
N PRO A 67 5.61 -9.68 10.35
CA PRO A 67 4.72 -10.61 9.65
C PRO A 67 3.47 -9.91 9.13
N ILE A 68 3.19 -10.09 7.86
CA ILE A 68 2.03 -9.52 7.20
C ILE A 68 1.01 -10.63 6.99
N TYR A 69 -0.21 -10.43 7.50
CA TYR A 69 -1.25 -11.42 7.37
C TYR A 69 -1.80 -11.43 5.94
N ASP A 70 -1.96 -10.24 5.35
CA ASP A 70 -2.54 -10.14 4.02
C ASP A 70 -2.15 -8.80 3.42
N ALA A 71 -2.05 -8.75 2.10
CA ALA A 71 -1.74 -7.53 1.38
C ALA A 71 -2.43 -7.56 0.04
N GLU A 72 -3.03 -6.42 -0.32
CA GLU A 72 -3.76 -6.28 -1.58
C GLU A 72 -3.28 -5.03 -2.29
N VAL A 73 -3.39 -5.03 -3.60
CA VAL A 73 -3.13 -3.85 -4.41
C VAL A 73 -4.45 -3.15 -4.66
N LYS A 74 -4.50 -1.88 -4.31
CA LYS A 74 -5.70 -1.07 -4.49
C LYS A 74 -5.32 0.19 -5.24
N ARG A 75 -6.31 0.84 -5.83
CA ARG A 75 -6.10 2.14 -6.45
C ARG A 75 -6.44 3.21 -5.43
N VAL A 76 -5.52 4.13 -5.18
CA VAL A 76 -5.77 5.22 -4.24
C VAL A 76 -6.35 6.40 -5.00
N CYS A 77 -7.42 6.96 -4.47
CA CYS A 77 -8.12 8.08 -5.08
C CYS A 77 -8.18 9.24 -4.11
N LYS A 78 -7.95 10.43 -4.62
CA LYS A 78 -7.98 11.61 -3.79
C LYS A 78 -9.42 11.95 -3.43
N ALA A 79 -9.64 12.24 -2.17
CA ALA A 79 -10.93 12.68 -1.69
C ALA A 79 -10.82 14.15 -1.32
N ARG A 80 -11.77 14.66 -0.54
CA ARG A 80 -11.77 16.05 -0.16
C ARG A 80 -10.62 16.35 0.80
N GLY A 81 -9.93 17.45 0.58
CA GLY A 81 -8.82 17.85 1.42
C GLY A 81 -7.66 16.90 1.29
N GLU A 82 -7.16 16.42 2.42
CA GLU A 82 -6.05 15.48 2.45
C GLU A 82 -6.50 14.02 2.49
N ALA A 83 -7.78 13.80 2.52
CA ALA A 83 -8.31 12.44 2.63
C ALA A 83 -8.15 11.67 1.34
N PHE A 84 -8.26 10.36 1.46
CA PHE A 84 -8.23 9.48 0.29
C PHE A 84 -9.16 8.30 0.54
N TYR A 85 -9.49 7.62 -0.54
CA TYR A 85 -10.21 6.36 -0.46
C TYR A 85 -9.59 5.38 -1.44
N LEU A 86 -9.88 4.10 -1.24
CA LEU A 86 -9.32 3.05 -2.07
C LEU A 86 -10.41 2.43 -2.92
N ALA A 87 -10.07 2.19 -4.18
CA ALA A 87 -10.96 1.51 -5.11
C ALA A 87 -10.41 0.13 -5.39
N GLY A 88 -11.28 -0.77 -5.73
CA GLY A 88 -10.87 -2.10 -6.13
C GLY A 88 -10.07 -2.05 -7.42
N ASN A 89 -9.30 -3.08 -7.65
CA ASN A 89 -8.53 -3.19 -8.87
C ASN A 89 -9.27 -4.03 -9.91
#